data_fa2a305ff89d6bffdc3f420e6f80d160
#
_entry.id   fa2a305ff89d6bffdc3f420e6f80d160
#
_cell.length_a   1.000
_cell.length_b   1.000
_cell.length_c   1.000
_cell.angle_alpha   90.00
_cell.angle_beta   90.00
_cell.angle_gamma   90.00
#
_symmetry.space_group_name_H-M   'P 1'
#
loop_
_entity.id
_entity.type
_entity.pdbx_description
1 polymer ?
#
loop_
_entity_poly.entity_id
_entity_poly.type
_entity_poly.pdbx_seq_one_letter_code
_entity_poly.pdbx_strand_id
1 'polypeptide(L)'
;MKIAIIGTTSYINKMKDYKEMLEKQGHEARIPALDDRPELNEIGICEHNLENIKWADRVDVFWDKRSMGTIFDFGMTFALNKPFKRVFMEPKTFMAVMEQYENRFNDG
;
A
#
# COMPACT_ATOMS: atom_id res chain seq x y z
N MET A 1 13.29 13.09 -4.15
CA MET A 1 12.16 12.97 -5.09
C MET A 1 10.84 12.90 -4.35
N LYS A 2 9.76 13.07 -5.05
CA LYS A 2 8.40 12.94 -4.50
C LYS A 2 7.91 11.51 -4.69
N ILE A 3 7.51 10.86 -3.59
CA ILE A 3 7.12 9.45 -3.59
C ILE A 3 5.71 9.32 -3.04
N ALA A 4 4.80 8.73 -3.81
CA ALA A 4 3.49 8.36 -3.32
C ALA A 4 3.52 6.89 -2.91
N ILE A 5 3.11 6.61 -1.68
CA ILE A 5 3.00 5.25 -1.19
C ILE A 5 1.56 4.80 -1.40
N ILE A 6 1.37 3.64 -2.00
CA ILE A 6 0.06 2.99 -2.11
C ILE A 6 0.12 1.66 -1.36
N GLY A 7 -1.00 1.21 -0.82
CA GLY A 7 -0.94 -0.03 -0.06
C GLY A 7 -2.21 -0.39 0.67
N THR A 8 -2.18 -1.59 1.19
CA THR A 8 -3.25 -2.21 1.95
C THR A 8 -3.34 -1.61 3.35
N THR A 9 -4.55 -1.34 3.84
CA THR A 9 -4.80 -0.74 5.16
C THR A 9 -4.07 -1.48 6.29
N SER A 10 -3.98 -2.80 6.21
CA SER A 10 -3.30 -3.59 7.25
C SER A 10 -1.81 -3.26 7.39
N TYR A 11 -1.22 -2.60 6.40
CA TYR A 11 0.19 -2.21 6.43
C TYR A 11 0.42 -0.73 6.76
N ILE A 12 -0.60 -0.06 7.33
CA ILE A 12 -0.50 1.39 7.59
C ILE A 12 0.72 1.76 8.44
N ASN A 13 1.04 0.96 9.45
CA ASN A 13 2.20 1.24 10.29
C ASN A 13 3.52 1.05 9.52
N LYS A 14 3.60 0.01 8.69
CA LYS A 14 4.76 -0.19 7.82
C LYS A 14 4.94 0.95 6.83
N MET A 15 3.83 1.45 6.28
CA MET A 15 3.86 2.58 5.35
C MET A 15 4.29 3.87 6.04
N LYS A 16 3.83 4.10 7.27
CA LYS A 16 4.26 5.26 8.08
C LYS A 16 5.75 5.22 8.38
N ASP A 17 6.26 4.06 8.77
CA ASP A 17 7.68 3.85 9.05
C ASP A 17 8.53 4.07 7.78
N TYR A 18 8.06 3.56 6.66
CA TYR A 18 8.71 3.72 5.37
C TYR A 18 8.75 5.19 4.94
N LYS A 19 7.64 5.91 5.11
CA LYS A 19 7.55 7.34 4.84
C LYS A 19 8.59 8.11 5.66
N GLU A 20 8.69 7.81 6.97
CA GLU A 20 9.67 8.44 7.84
C GLU A 20 11.10 8.18 7.37
N MET A 21 11.41 6.94 6.97
CA MET A 21 12.71 6.59 6.44
C MET A 21 13.03 7.40 5.17
N LEU A 22 12.08 7.51 4.24
CA LEU A 22 12.25 8.28 3.01
C LEU A 22 12.49 9.76 3.30
N GLU A 23 11.76 10.32 4.25
CA GLU A 23 11.93 11.73 4.63
C GLU A 23 13.32 11.99 5.24
N LYS A 24 13.84 11.06 6.03
CA LYS A 24 15.20 11.12 6.56
C LYS A 24 16.27 11.08 5.46
N GLN A 25 15.94 10.47 4.33
CA GLN A 25 16.82 10.40 3.17
C GLN A 25 16.68 11.62 2.25
N GLY A 26 15.85 12.60 2.62
CA GLY A 26 15.66 13.82 1.85
C GLY A 26 14.55 13.77 0.81
N HIS A 27 13.72 12.74 0.82
CA HIS A 27 12.56 12.63 -0.06
C HIS A 27 11.31 13.25 0.56
N GLU A 28 10.34 13.61 -0.26
CA GLU A 28 8.99 13.91 0.18
C GLU A 28 8.14 12.66 -0.07
N ALA A 29 7.31 12.28 0.90
CA ALA A 29 6.49 11.08 0.78
C ALA A 29 5.07 11.33 1.29
N ARG A 30 4.09 10.70 0.63
CA ARG A 30 2.68 10.74 1.03
C ARG A 30 2.17 9.31 1.14
N ILE A 31 1.40 9.05 2.21
CA ILE A 31 0.70 7.78 2.37
C ILE A 31 -0.70 7.91 1.77
N PRO A 32 -1.36 6.78 1.41
CA PRO A 32 -2.69 6.83 0.82
C PRO A 32 -3.74 7.25 1.86
N ALA A 33 -4.86 7.81 1.39
CA ALA A 33 -6.06 7.89 2.18
C ALA A 33 -6.66 6.49 2.28
N LEU A 34 -7.08 6.12 3.48
CA LEU A 34 -7.62 4.81 3.79
C LEU A 34 -8.98 4.98 4.49
N ASP A 35 -9.58 3.87 4.90
CA ASP A 35 -10.88 3.85 5.57
C ASP A 35 -10.88 4.57 6.92
N ASP A 36 -9.71 4.98 7.42
CA ASP A 36 -9.56 5.77 8.64
C ASP A 36 -9.86 7.26 8.44
N ARG A 37 -10.27 7.66 7.24
CA ARG A 37 -10.60 9.05 6.90
C ARG A 37 -12.12 9.22 6.78
N PRO A 38 -12.84 9.42 7.90
CA PRO A 38 -14.31 9.46 7.89
C PRO A 38 -14.91 10.63 7.11
N GLU A 39 -14.13 11.69 6.85
CA GLU A 39 -14.55 12.83 6.04
C GLU A 39 -14.56 12.52 4.54
N LEU A 40 -14.00 11.38 4.12
CA LEU A 40 -13.97 10.98 2.72
C LEU A 40 -14.90 9.80 2.50
N ASN A 41 -15.72 9.87 1.44
CA ASN A 41 -16.42 8.70 0.93
C ASN A 41 -15.48 7.92 -0.01
N GLU A 42 -15.96 6.81 -0.57
CA GLU A 42 -15.15 5.92 -1.40
C GLU A 42 -14.55 6.65 -2.60
N ILE A 43 -15.34 7.46 -3.31
CA ILE A 43 -14.83 8.22 -4.44
C ILE A 43 -13.83 9.29 -4.00
N GLY A 44 -14.05 9.90 -2.84
CA GLY A 44 -13.12 10.86 -2.25
C GLY A 44 -11.78 10.25 -1.94
N ILE A 45 -11.75 9.02 -1.44
CA ILE A 45 -10.51 8.27 -1.20
C ILE A 45 -9.78 8.05 -2.53
N CYS A 46 -10.49 7.61 -3.56
CA CYS A 46 -9.90 7.38 -4.89
C CYS A 46 -9.32 8.67 -5.47
N GLU A 47 -10.05 9.76 -5.37
CA GLU A 47 -9.60 11.07 -5.87
C GLU A 47 -8.36 11.57 -5.12
N HIS A 48 -8.36 11.42 -3.80
CA HIS A 48 -7.21 11.80 -2.97
C HIS A 48 -5.96 11.00 -3.37
N ASN A 49 -6.11 9.70 -3.55
CA ASN A 49 -5.00 8.83 -3.94
C ASN A 49 -4.53 9.14 -5.38
N LEU A 50 -5.46 9.48 -6.28
CA LEU A 50 -5.09 9.92 -7.63
C LEU A 50 -4.23 11.18 -7.59
N GLU A 51 -4.59 12.16 -6.77
CA GLU A 51 -3.79 13.39 -6.63
C GLU A 51 -2.40 13.12 -6.09
N ASN A 52 -2.27 12.20 -5.13
CA ASN A 52 -0.97 11.77 -4.63
C ASN A 52 -0.11 11.15 -5.75
N ILE A 53 -0.72 10.29 -6.57
CA ILE A 53 -0.03 9.61 -7.67
C ILE A 53 0.41 10.63 -8.73
N LYS A 54 -0.47 11.57 -9.09
CA LYS A 54 -0.12 12.64 -10.04
C LYS A 54 1.04 13.49 -9.55
N TRP A 55 1.05 13.80 -8.27
CA TRP A 55 2.11 14.61 -7.64
C TRP A 55 3.46 13.90 -7.65
N ALA A 56 3.47 12.58 -7.57
CA ALA A 56 4.67 11.80 -7.32
C ALA A 56 5.58 11.67 -8.55
N ASP A 57 6.87 11.56 -8.28
CA ASP A 57 7.88 11.15 -9.27
C ASP A 57 7.96 9.63 -9.37
N ARG A 58 7.58 8.93 -8.30
CA ARG A 58 7.57 7.46 -8.22
C ARG A 58 6.48 7.00 -7.26
N VAL A 59 5.91 5.84 -7.54
CA VAL A 59 4.91 5.19 -6.69
C VAL A 59 5.51 3.92 -6.09
N ASP A 60 5.44 3.80 -4.77
CA ASP A 60 5.96 2.65 -4.02
C ASP A 60 4.81 1.88 -3.39
N VAL A 61 4.78 0.55 -3.52
CA VAL A 61 3.62 -0.25 -3.11
C VAL A 61 3.92 -1.22 -1.96
N PHE A 62 2.93 -1.31 -1.05
CA PHE A 62 2.80 -2.33 -0.01
C PHE A 62 1.51 -3.09 -0.26
N TRP A 63 1.58 -4.32 -0.70
CA TRP A 63 0.38 -5.04 -1.12
C TRP A 63 0.35 -6.48 -0.61
N ASP A 64 -0.83 -6.93 -0.19
CA ASP A 64 -1.07 -8.29 0.29
C ASP A 64 -1.59 -9.23 -0.81
N LYS A 65 -1.57 -8.79 -2.07
CA LYS A 65 -2.09 -9.51 -3.24
C LYS A 65 -3.60 -9.76 -3.20
N ARG A 66 -4.33 -9.09 -2.29
CA ARG A 66 -5.79 -9.24 -2.15
C ARG A 66 -6.55 -7.92 -2.25
N SER A 67 -5.98 -6.85 -1.74
CA SER A 67 -6.65 -5.55 -1.69
C SER A 67 -6.98 -5.03 -3.08
N MET A 68 -8.26 -4.87 -3.33
CA MET A 68 -8.74 -4.30 -4.60
C MET A 68 -8.44 -2.80 -4.69
N GLY A 69 -8.45 -2.10 -3.57
CA GLY A 69 -8.10 -0.67 -3.54
C GLY A 69 -6.67 -0.43 -3.99
N THR A 70 -5.73 -1.28 -3.58
CA THR A 70 -4.34 -1.18 -4.02
C THR A 70 -4.20 -1.46 -5.52
N ILE A 71 -4.96 -2.43 -6.04
CA ILE A 71 -4.97 -2.71 -7.48
C ILE A 71 -5.57 -1.55 -8.26
N PHE A 72 -6.62 -0.91 -7.74
CA PHE A 72 -7.19 0.28 -8.34
C PHE A 72 -6.14 1.42 -8.41
N ASP A 73 -5.41 1.65 -7.33
CA ASP A 73 -4.36 2.65 -7.28
C ASP A 73 -3.20 2.30 -8.25
N PHE A 74 -2.87 1.03 -8.37
CA PHE A 74 -1.89 0.57 -9.35
C PHE A 74 -2.36 0.85 -10.77
N GLY A 75 -3.65 0.63 -11.06
CA GLY A 75 -4.23 0.95 -12.38
C GLY A 75 -4.06 2.43 -12.74
N MET A 76 -4.27 3.33 -11.78
CA MET A 76 -4.03 4.76 -11.97
C MET A 76 -2.54 5.04 -12.21
N THR A 77 -1.67 4.39 -11.44
CA THR A 77 -0.22 4.49 -11.60
C THR A 77 0.22 4.08 -13.01
N PHE A 78 -0.31 2.95 -13.47
CA PHE A 78 -0.03 2.42 -14.80
C PHE A 78 -0.52 3.38 -15.90
N ALA A 79 -1.75 3.88 -15.77
CA ALA A 79 -2.34 4.79 -16.74
C ALA A 79 -1.56 6.10 -16.87
N LEU A 80 -0.97 6.58 -15.77
CA LEU A 80 -0.17 7.79 -15.74
C LEU A 80 1.31 7.53 -16.08
N ASN A 81 1.67 6.30 -16.37
CA ASN A 81 3.02 5.88 -16.70
C ASN A 81 4.05 6.33 -15.65
N LYS A 82 3.72 6.19 -14.38
CA LYS A 82 4.61 6.57 -13.28
C LYS A 82 5.65 5.48 -13.01
N PRO A 83 6.90 5.85 -12.73
CA PRO A 83 7.88 4.90 -12.19
C PRO A 83 7.33 4.21 -10.95
N PHE A 84 7.66 2.94 -10.77
CA PHE A 84 6.99 2.09 -9.79
C PHE A 84 8.00 1.19 -9.08
N LYS A 85 7.83 1.04 -7.76
CA LYS A 85 8.69 0.17 -6.95
C LYS A 85 7.84 -0.70 -6.04
N ARG A 86 8.09 -2.00 -6.06
CA ARG A 86 7.54 -2.94 -5.09
C ARG A 86 8.40 -2.88 -3.83
N VAL A 87 7.80 -2.48 -2.70
CA VAL A 87 8.50 -2.38 -1.42
C VAL A 87 8.21 -3.61 -0.57
N PHE A 88 6.94 -3.97 -0.47
CA PHE A 88 6.52 -5.08 0.36
C PHE A 88 5.34 -5.79 -0.29
N MET A 89 5.47 -7.10 -0.46
CA MET A 89 4.42 -7.95 -1.03
C MET A 89 4.37 -9.24 -0.23
N GLU A 90 3.32 -9.40 0.56
CA GLU A 90 3.12 -10.61 1.35
C GLU A 90 1.92 -11.38 0.81
N PRO A 91 2.10 -12.59 0.31
CA PRO A 91 0.97 -13.40 -0.10
C PRO A 91 0.25 -13.94 1.14
N LYS A 92 -0.90 -13.36 1.46
CA LYS A 92 -1.83 -13.98 2.39
C LYS A 92 -2.63 -15.01 1.59
N THR A 93 -2.23 -16.26 1.65
CA THR A 93 -2.98 -17.33 1.01
C THR A 93 -3.79 -18.08 2.06
N PHE A 94 -4.91 -18.62 1.66
CA PHE A 94 -5.69 -19.48 2.55
C PHE A 94 -4.89 -20.71 2.96
N MET A 95 -3.98 -21.16 2.13
CA MET A 95 -3.05 -22.23 2.45
C MET A 95 -2.20 -21.91 3.67
N ALA A 96 -1.72 -20.66 3.79
CA ALA A 96 -0.94 -20.24 4.96
C ALA A 96 -1.75 -20.37 6.26
N VAL A 97 -3.05 -20.04 6.21
CA VAL A 97 -3.94 -20.21 7.35
C VAL A 97 -4.08 -21.70 7.72
N MET A 98 -4.24 -22.56 6.73
CA MET A 98 -4.34 -23.99 6.95
C MET A 98 -3.05 -24.57 7.55
N GLU A 99 -1.90 -24.14 7.06
CA GLU A 99 -0.59 -24.56 7.60
C GLU A 99 -0.43 -24.13 9.05
N GLN A 100 -0.77 -22.88 9.36
CA GLN A 100 -0.69 -22.36 10.72
C GLN A 100 -1.64 -23.11 11.66
N TYR A 101 -2.81 -23.44 11.18
CA TYR A 101 -3.79 -24.21 11.95
C TYR A 101 -3.29 -25.64 12.21
N GLU A 102 -2.81 -26.30 11.17
CA GLU A 102 -2.25 -27.66 11.28
C GLU A 102 -1.10 -27.71 12.28
N ASN A 103 -0.22 -26.70 12.25
CA ASN A 103 0.95 -26.65 13.15
C ASN A 103 0.60 -26.56 14.63
N ARG A 104 -0.63 -26.14 14.97
CA ARG A 104 -1.09 -26.15 16.36
C ARG A 104 -1.16 -27.56 16.93
N PHE A 105 -1.30 -28.56 16.08
CA PHE A 105 -1.50 -29.95 16.47
C PHE A 105 -0.25 -30.81 16.28
N ASN A 106 0.81 -30.27 15.70
CA ASN A 106 2.05 -30.98 15.41
C ASN A 106 3.11 -30.68 16.47
N ASP A 107 2.79 -30.96 17.72
CA ASP A 107 3.66 -30.68 18.87
C ASP A 107 4.67 -31.80 19.12
N GLY A 108 4.80 -32.68 18.21
CA GLY A 108 5.68 -33.78 18.41
C GLY A 108 7.03 -33.60 17.84
#